data_294d48ecd94f3a7ffdfa62196e9dbdac
#
_entry.id   294d48ecd94f3a7ffdfa62196e9dbdac
#
_cell.length_a   1.000
_cell.length_b   1.000
_cell.length_c   1.000
_cell.angle_alpha   90.00
_cell.angle_beta   90.00
_cell.angle_gamma   90.00
#
_symmetry.space_group_name_H-M   'P 1'
#
loop_
_entity.id
_entity.type
_entity.pdbx_description
1 polymer ?
#
loop_
_entity_poly.entity_id
_entity_poly.type
_entity_poly.pdbx_seq_one_letter_code
_entity_poly.pdbx_strand_id
1 'polypeptide(L)' 'RRFTPKEIQVATLVKDGKTTKEIASIMNVCSGAVELHRNHIRTKLGLTNKKMNLRSYLLSLP' A
#
# COMPACT_ATOMS: atom_id res chain seq x y z
N ARG A 1 5.24 -14.42 -4.74
CA ARG A 1 4.29 -13.57 -5.44
C ARG A 1 4.92 -12.25 -5.81
N ARG A 2 4.60 -11.81 -6.99
CA ARG A 2 5.19 -10.58 -7.49
C ARG A 2 4.25 -9.40 -7.28
N PHE A 3 4.84 -8.27 -6.93
CA PHE A 3 4.10 -7.02 -6.88
C PHE A 3 4.15 -6.34 -8.24
N THR A 4 3.04 -5.71 -8.61
CA THR A 4 3.02 -4.89 -9.83
C THR A 4 3.75 -3.58 -9.58
N PRO A 5 4.20 -2.87 -10.64
CA PRO A 5 4.83 -1.56 -10.45
C PRO A 5 3.98 -0.58 -9.66
N LYS A 6 2.66 -0.59 -9.88
CA LYS A 6 1.76 0.30 -9.15
C LYS A 6 1.66 -0.07 -7.68
N GLU A 7 1.67 -1.37 -7.38
CA GLU A 7 1.67 -1.83 -5.99
C GLU A 7 2.96 -1.41 -5.28
N ILE A 8 4.08 -1.54 -5.95
CA ILE A 8 5.37 -1.11 -5.39
C ILE A 8 5.35 0.39 -5.11
N GLN A 9 4.81 1.18 -6.04
CA GLN A 9 4.71 2.62 -5.86
C GLN A 9 3.83 2.97 -4.67
N VAL A 10 2.66 2.34 -4.56
CA VAL A 10 1.77 2.55 -3.42
C VAL A 10 2.46 2.16 -2.12
N ALA A 11 3.11 1.00 -2.09
CA ALA A 11 3.81 0.53 -0.89
C ALA A 11 4.87 1.53 -0.45
N THR A 12 5.66 2.06 -1.38
CA THR A 12 6.69 3.06 -1.08
C THR A 12 6.08 4.30 -0.46
N LEU A 13 4.98 4.80 -1.04
CA LEU A 13 4.32 6.01 -0.53
C LEU A 13 3.67 5.78 0.83
N VAL A 14 3.10 4.58 1.05
CA VAL A 14 2.57 4.22 2.36
C VAL A 14 3.70 4.21 3.39
N LYS A 15 4.83 3.62 3.06
CA LYS A 15 5.99 3.57 3.94
C LYS A 15 6.47 4.97 4.29
N ASP A 16 6.39 5.90 3.34
CA ASP A 16 6.78 7.30 3.55
C ASP A 16 5.77 8.09 4.38
N GLY A 17 4.66 7.47 4.77
CA GLY A 17 3.67 8.11 5.63
C GLY A 17 2.60 8.90 4.88
N LYS A 18 2.48 8.72 3.57
CA LYS A 18 1.46 9.42 2.79
C LYS A 18 0.08 8.83 3.04
N THR A 19 -0.93 9.71 3.09
CA THR A 19 -2.32 9.26 3.24
C THR A 19 -2.83 8.73 1.90
N THR A 20 -3.97 8.02 1.94
CA THR A 20 -4.61 7.54 0.72
C THR A 20 -4.89 8.69 -0.26
N LYS A 21 -5.37 9.83 0.26
CA LYS A 21 -5.65 10.99 -0.59
C LYS A 21 -4.38 11.55 -1.22
N GLU A 22 -3.30 11.62 -0.45
CA GLU A 22 -2.02 12.09 -0.96
C GLU A 22 -1.48 11.17 -2.05
N ILE A 23 -1.58 9.85 -1.82
CA ILE A 23 -1.13 8.86 -2.80
C ILE A 23 -1.95 8.98 -4.09
N ALA A 24 -3.27 9.12 -3.95
CA ALA A 24 -4.16 9.29 -5.11
C ALA A 24 -3.76 10.51 -5.93
N SER A 25 -3.45 11.61 -5.25
CA SER A 25 -3.01 12.83 -5.92
C SER A 25 -1.67 12.64 -6.64
N ILE A 26 -0.72 12.03 -5.94
CA ILE A 26 0.63 11.79 -6.50
C ILE A 26 0.55 10.89 -7.73
N MET A 27 -0.26 9.86 -7.68
CA MET A 27 -0.38 8.88 -8.75
C MET A 27 -1.41 9.27 -9.81
N ASN A 28 -2.14 10.36 -9.58
CA ASN A 28 -3.19 10.83 -10.47
C ASN A 28 -4.27 9.77 -10.71
N VAL A 29 -4.73 9.17 -9.62
CA VAL A 29 -5.81 8.17 -9.64
C VAL A 29 -6.81 8.51 -8.53
N CYS A 30 -7.96 7.84 -8.51
CA CYS A 30 -8.94 8.05 -7.44
C CYS A 30 -8.54 7.30 -6.18
N SER A 31 -9.09 7.73 -5.04
CA SER A 31 -8.78 7.10 -3.75
C SER A 31 -9.18 5.62 -3.74
N GLY A 32 -10.27 5.26 -4.42
CA GLY A 32 -10.70 3.87 -4.51
C GLY A 32 -9.65 2.98 -5.15
N ALA A 33 -8.96 3.48 -6.18
CA ALA A 33 -7.88 2.72 -6.82
C ALA A 33 -6.72 2.50 -5.85
N VAL A 34 -6.39 3.51 -5.06
CA VAL A 34 -5.33 3.39 -4.05
C VAL A 34 -5.71 2.33 -3.01
N GLU A 35 -6.96 2.37 -2.53
CA GLU A 35 -7.43 1.37 -1.55
C GLU A 35 -7.38 -0.04 -2.12
N LEU A 36 -7.73 -0.19 -3.39
CA LEU A 36 -7.63 -1.49 -4.06
C LEU A 36 -6.19 -1.99 -4.09
N HIS A 37 -5.26 -1.12 -4.44
CA HIS A 37 -3.84 -1.48 -4.44
C HIS A 37 -3.35 -1.85 -3.03
N ARG A 38 -3.78 -1.10 -2.01
CA ARG A 38 -3.42 -1.41 -0.63
C ARG A 38 -3.94 -2.79 -0.22
N ASN A 39 -5.18 -3.11 -0.59
CA ASN A 39 -5.75 -4.42 -0.28
C ASN A 39 -4.99 -5.55 -0.98
N HIS A 40 -4.59 -5.36 -2.22
CA HIS A 40 -3.79 -6.35 -2.94
C HIS A 40 -2.44 -6.56 -2.27
N ILE A 41 -1.81 -5.48 -1.82
CA ILE A 41 -0.52 -5.57 -1.12
C ILE A 41 -0.70 -6.37 0.18
N ARG A 42 -1.73 -6.05 0.96
CA ARG A 42 -1.99 -6.77 2.21
C ARG A 42 -2.22 -8.25 1.96
N THR A 43 -2.97 -8.59 0.92
CA THR A 43 -3.23 -9.98 0.56
C THR A 43 -1.94 -10.69 0.20
N LYS A 44 -1.11 -10.07 -0.62
CA LYS A 44 0.16 -10.66 -1.06
C LYS A 44 1.15 -10.84 0.10
N LEU A 45 1.06 -9.99 1.11
CA LEU A 45 1.91 -10.10 2.30
C LEU A 45 1.31 -11.01 3.39
N GLY A 46 0.11 -11.55 3.14
CA GLY A 46 -0.55 -12.43 4.10
C GLY A 46 -1.13 -11.70 5.29
N LEU A 47 -1.49 -10.43 5.15
CA LEU A 47 -1.99 -9.59 6.24
C LEU A 47 -3.51 -9.45 6.26
N THR A 48 -4.23 -10.20 5.41
CA THR A 48 -5.67 -10.01 5.20
C THR A 48 -6.48 -10.04 6.50
N ASN A 49 -6.16 -10.96 7.41
CA ASN A 49 -6.90 -11.13 8.65
C ASN A 49 -6.12 -10.62 9.86
N LYS A 50 -5.11 -9.80 9.64
CA LYS A 50 -4.27 -9.29 10.73
C LYS A 50 -4.57 -7.83 10.98
N LYS A 51 -4.48 -7.43 12.25
CA LYS A 51 -4.73 -6.04 12.65
C LYS A 51 -3.52 -5.14 12.48
N MET A 52 -2.44 -5.68 11.95
CA MET A 52 -1.21 -4.90 11.78
C MET A 52 -1.41 -3.78 10.76
N ASN A 53 -0.94 -2.60 11.09
CA ASN A 53 -0.94 -1.47 10.19
C ASN A 53 0.03 -1.73 9.04
N LEU A 54 -0.41 -1.49 7.80
CA LEU A 54 0.42 -1.77 6.63
C LEU A 54 1.73 -0.98 6.66
N ARG A 55 1.66 0.29 7.03
CA ARG A 55 2.87 1.12 7.09
C ARG A 55 3.86 0.57 8.13
N SER A 56 3.37 0.19 9.30
CA SER A 56 4.22 -0.37 10.34
C SER A 56 4.88 -1.66 9.88
N TYR A 57 4.13 -2.51 9.18
CA TYR A 57 4.69 -3.75 8.65
C TYR A 57 5.79 -3.46 7.63
N LEU A 58 5.54 -2.53 6.71
CA LEU A 58 6.52 -2.19 5.68
C LEU A 58 7.79 -1.59 6.28
N LEU A 59 7.65 -0.79 7.34
CA LEU A 59 8.81 -0.22 8.04
C LEU A 59 9.63 -1.27 8.77
N SER A 60 9.02 -2.41 9.13
CA SER A 60 9.72 -3.48 9.84
C SER A 60 10.51 -4.40 8.91
N LEU A 61 10.30 -4.30 7.61
CA LEU A 61 11.03 -5.13 6.64
C LEU A 61 12.48 -4.67 6.50
N PRO A 62 13.40 -5.63 6.27
CA PRO A 62 14.81 -5.29 6.07
C PRO A 62 15.04 -4.40 4.86
#